data_8a1e1c42936e5b1fe84c1a6ba1a86e49
#
_entry.id   8a1e1c42936e5b1fe84c1a6ba1a86e49
#
_cell.length_a   1.000
_cell.length_b   1.000
_cell.length_c   1.000
_cell.angle_alpha   90.00
_cell.angle_beta   90.00
_cell.angle_gamma   90.00
#
_symmetry.space_group_name_H-M   'P 1'
#
loop_
_entity.id
_entity.type
_entity.pdbx_description
1 polymer ?
#
loop_
_entity_poly.entity_id
_entity_poly.type
_entity_poly.pdbx_seq_one_letter_code
_entity_poly.pdbx_strand_id
1 'polypeptide(L)'
;RTPAHPDCGLIAPFDALRVTGERAAEVIAPPYDVISTEEALKRSSGKPANFLHVSRAEIDFPFGTDPYSPEIYGRAAQNLDAMIDGGAMICAPKPAYFVYRMQISDHIQTGLAGGASIAAYEAGAIKRHELTRPDKEDDRVKHLEALNAQTGPVLLAHRPDSGLAKALEEITQ
;
A
#
# COMPACT_ATOMS: atom_id res chain seq x y z
N ARG A 1 -2.52 -16.09 0.65
CA ARG A 1 -2.15 -16.38 2.07
C ARG A 1 -0.73 -16.91 2.06
N THR A 2 0.23 -16.04 2.34
CA THR A 2 1.58 -16.48 2.68
C THR A 2 1.47 -17.21 4.02
N PRO A 3 1.86 -18.49 4.14
CA PRO A 3 1.84 -19.16 5.42
C PRO A 3 2.79 -18.45 6.37
N ALA A 4 2.33 -18.15 7.58
CA ALA A 4 3.17 -17.61 8.63
C ALA A 4 4.33 -18.59 8.85
N HIS A 5 5.55 -18.20 8.53
CA HIS A 5 6.75 -18.96 8.88
C HIS A 5 6.89 -18.92 10.40
N PRO A 6 6.95 -20.05 11.11
CA PRO A 6 6.98 -20.11 12.57
C PRO A 6 8.21 -19.45 13.22
N ASP A 7 9.24 -19.10 12.46
CA ASP A 7 10.49 -18.49 12.91
C ASP A 7 10.74 -17.07 12.36
N CYS A 8 9.73 -16.44 11.76
CA CYS A 8 9.86 -15.05 11.32
C CYS A 8 9.75 -14.13 12.53
N GLY A 9 10.79 -13.33 12.79
CA GLY A 9 10.80 -12.29 13.82
C GLY A 9 9.64 -11.28 13.70
N LEU A 10 9.88 -10.01 14.01
CA LEU A 10 8.83 -8.97 13.93
C LEU A 10 8.33 -8.70 12.51
N ILE A 11 9.17 -8.93 11.50
CA ILE A 11 8.88 -8.72 10.08
C ILE A 11 9.37 -9.89 9.23
N ALA A 12 8.68 -10.14 8.12
CA ALA A 12 8.98 -11.19 7.15
C ALA A 12 9.04 -10.63 5.72
N PRO A 13 9.75 -11.30 4.79
CA PRO A 13 9.64 -10.99 3.37
C PRO A 13 8.21 -11.27 2.89
N PHE A 14 7.75 -10.53 1.88
CA PHE A 14 6.38 -10.65 1.37
C PHE A 14 6.34 -10.60 -0.16
N ASP A 15 5.23 -11.10 -0.71
CA ASP A 15 4.94 -10.98 -2.13
C ASP A 15 4.43 -9.57 -2.41
N ALA A 16 5.16 -8.81 -3.21
CA ALA A 16 4.80 -7.44 -3.54
C ALA A 16 4.32 -7.30 -4.97
N LEU A 17 3.27 -6.49 -5.13
CA LEU A 17 2.96 -5.85 -6.39
C LEU A 17 3.80 -4.56 -6.48
N ARG A 18 4.52 -4.39 -7.57
CA ARG A 18 5.33 -3.19 -7.80
C ARG A 18 5.01 -2.57 -9.16
N VAL A 19 5.05 -1.28 -9.22
CA VAL A 19 4.91 -0.54 -10.49
C VAL A 19 6.17 -0.73 -11.33
N THR A 20 6.01 -0.90 -12.64
CA THR A 20 7.14 -0.88 -13.56
C THR A 20 7.68 0.55 -13.70
N GLY A 21 9.01 0.71 -13.73
CA GLY A 21 9.63 2.04 -13.73
C GLY A 21 9.13 2.94 -14.87
N GLU A 22 8.90 2.36 -16.04
CA GLU A 22 8.40 3.07 -17.23
C GLU A 22 6.96 3.61 -17.05
N ARG A 23 6.13 2.92 -16.26
CA ARG A 23 4.74 3.27 -16.02
C ARG A 23 4.51 4.01 -14.69
N ALA A 24 5.56 4.27 -13.91
CA ALA A 24 5.44 4.89 -12.58
C ALA A 24 4.68 6.23 -12.61
N ALA A 25 4.97 7.08 -13.59
CA ALA A 25 4.31 8.39 -13.72
C ALA A 25 2.80 8.31 -14.03
N GLU A 26 2.33 7.21 -14.62
CA GLU A 26 0.91 6.97 -14.90
C GLU A 26 0.19 6.47 -13.66
N VAL A 27 0.85 5.63 -12.86
CA VAL A 27 0.25 4.93 -11.71
C VAL A 27 0.26 5.78 -10.46
N ILE A 28 1.26 6.64 -10.27
CA ILE A 28 1.44 7.41 -9.04
C ILE A 28 0.20 8.19 -8.65
N ALA A 29 -0.18 8.09 -7.38
CA ALA A 29 -1.33 8.74 -6.79
C ALA A 29 -0.99 9.28 -5.39
N PRO A 30 -1.63 10.35 -4.93
CA PRO A 30 -1.54 10.76 -3.53
C PRO A 30 -2.24 9.73 -2.63
N PRO A 31 -1.98 9.76 -1.31
CA PRO A 31 -2.75 8.98 -0.34
C PRO A 31 -4.25 9.25 -0.48
N TYR A 32 -5.06 8.21 -0.39
CA TYR A 32 -6.51 8.27 -0.66
C TYR A 32 -7.29 9.19 0.29
N ASP A 33 -6.78 9.40 1.50
CA ASP A 33 -7.43 10.12 2.60
C ASP A 33 -7.07 11.62 2.68
N VAL A 34 -6.16 12.08 1.84
CA VAL A 34 -5.73 13.49 1.84
C VAL A 34 -6.34 14.33 0.72
N ILE A 35 -7.21 13.76 -0.11
CA ILE A 35 -7.83 14.45 -1.23
C ILE A 35 -9.35 14.24 -1.27
N SER A 36 -10.09 15.21 -1.82
CA SER A 36 -11.51 15.09 -2.08
C SER A 36 -11.80 14.22 -3.31
N THR A 37 -13.05 13.77 -3.46
CA THR A 37 -13.49 13.03 -4.66
C THR A 37 -13.34 13.87 -5.93
N GLU A 38 -13.62 15.17 -5.87
CA GLU A 38 -13.44 16.07 -7.02
C GLU A 38 -11.98 16.18 -7.43
N GLU A 39 -11.08 16.27 -6.46
CA GLU A 39 -9.65 16.32 -6.71
C GLU A 39 -9.15 14.98 -7.28
N ALA A 40 -9.65 13.86 -6.75
CA ALA A 40 -9.34 12.54 -7.26
C ALA A 40 -9.75 12.38 -8.73
N LEU A 41 -10.97 12.78 -9.09
CA LEU A 41 -11.46 12.82 -10.47
C LEU A 41 -10.56 13.65 -11.38
N LYS A 42 -10.18 14.86 -10.94
CA LYS A 42 -9.32 15.74 -11.72
C LYS A 42 -7.93 15.16 -11.94
N ARG A 43 -7.35 14.52 -10.93
CA ARG A 43 -5.98 13.96 -11.00
C ARG A 43 -5.91 12.69 -11.84
N SER A 44 -6.97 11.88 -11.83
CA SER A 44 -7.07 10.62 -12.59
C SER A 44 -7.57 10.81 -14.04
N SER A 45 -8.10 11.99 -14.38
CA SER A 45 -8.64 12.29 -15.70
C SER A 45 -7.62 12.01 -16.80
N GLY A 46 -8.02 11.17 -17.79
CA GLY A 46 -7.16 10.74 -18.89
C GLY A 46 -6.02 9.80 -18.49
N LYS A 47 -6.03 9.26 -17.26
CA LYS A 47 -4.99 8.37 -16.76
C LYS A 47 -5.62 7.06 -16.25
N PRO A 48 -5.99 6.13 -17.11
CA PRO A 48 -6.71 4.91 -16.72
C PRO A 48 -5.88 3.98 -15.82
N ALA A 49 -4.55 4.10 -15.81
CA ALA A 49 -3.67 3.37 -14.91
C ALA A 49 -3.36 4.11 -13.59
N ASN A 50 -3.99 5.28 -13.33
CA ASN A 50 -3.73 5.98 -12.08
C ASN A 50 -4.30 5.20 -10.88
N PHE A 51 -3.50 5.05 -9.82
CA PHE A 51 -3.88 4.22 -8.65
C PHE A 51 -5.09 4.75 -7.88
N LEU A 52 -5.55 5.99 -8.14
CA LEU A 52 -6.82 6.49 -7.60
C LEU A 52 -8.01 5.66 -8.06
N HIS A 53 -7.99 5.04 -9.24
CA HIS A 53 -9.03 4.12 -9.69
C HIS A 53 -9.11 2.84 -8.81
N VAL A 54 -8.05 2.52 -8.07
CA VAL A 54 -8.03 1.43 -7.09
C VAL A 54 -8.36 1.92 -5.70
N SER A 55 -7.71 3.00 -5.24
CA SER A 55 -7.83 3.47 -3.85
C SER A 55 -9.06 4.35 -3.58
N ARG A 56 -9.66 4.91 -4.63
CA ARG A 56 -10.82 5.82 -4.64
C ARG A 56 -11.76 5.47 -5.80
N ALA A 57 -12.11 4.19 -5.94
CA ALA A 57 -12.84 3.67 -7.11
C ALA A 57 -14.25 4.29 -7.32
N GLU A 58 -14.78 5.03 -6.35
CA GLU A 58 -16.00 5.81 -6.52
C GLU A 58 -15.89 6.87 -7.62
N ILE A 59 -14.67 7.25 -8.02
CA ILE A 59 -14.46 8.18 -9.14
C ILE A 59 -14.88 7.62 -10.51
N ASP A 60 -15.05 6.30 -10.61
CA ASP A 60 -15.52 5.63 -11.83
C ASP A 60 -17.06 5.55 -11.92
N PHE A 61 -17.75 6.13 -10.96
CA PHE A 61 -19.21 6.12 -10.85
C PHE A 61 -19.79 7.54 -10.90
N PRO A 62 -21.11 7.69 -11.10
CA PRO A 62 -21.75 8.99 -11.03
C PRO A 62 -21.49 9.70 -9.70
N PHE A 63 -21.33 11.03 -9.76
CA PHE A 63 -21.12 11.83 -8.56
C PHE A 63 -22.24 11.63 -7.54
N GLY A 64 -21.89 11.40 -6.28
CA GLY A 64 -22.81 11.12 -5.19
C GLY A 64 -23.09 9.63 -4.95
N THR A 65 -22.46 8.73 -5.69
CA THR A 65 -22.47 7.28 -5.36
C THR A 65 -21.85 7.06 -3.99
N ASP A 66 -22.46 6.19 -3.18
CA ASP A 66 -21.93 5.84 -1.86
C ASP A 66 -20.55 5.16 -2.00
N PRO A 67 -19.45 5.79 -1.50
CA PRO A 67 -18.11 5.24 -1.64
C PRO A 67 -17.90 3.93 -0.89
N TYR A 68 -18.83 3.54 -0.03
CA TYR A 68 -18.76 2.32 0.78
C TYR A 68 -19.64 1.19 0.23
N SER A 69 -20.23 1.36 -0.95
CA SER A 69 -21.07 0.34 -1.57
C SER A 69 -20.23 -0.83 -2.11
N PRO A 70 -20.76 -2.08 -2.10
CA PRO A 70 -20.04 -3.26 -2.58
C PRO A 70 -19.52 -3.15 -4.02
N GLU A 71 -20.26 -2.43 -4.88
CA GLU A 71 -19.87 -2.23 -6.27
C GLU A 71 -18.60 -1.37 -6.43
N ILE A 72 -18.33 -0.45 -5.50
CA ILE A 72 -17.09 0.34 -5.49
C ILE A 72 -15.89 -0.55 -5.19
N TYR A 73 -15.98 -1.42 -4.19
CA TYR A 73 -14.91 -2.39 -3.90
C TYR A 73 -14.69 -3.38 -5.04
N GLY A 74 -15.78 -3.85 -5.68
CA GLY A 74 -15.68 -4.68 -6.88
C GLY A 74 -14.99 -3.97 -8.05
N ARG A 75 -15.27 -2.69 -8.24
CA ARG A 75 -14.60 -1.86 -9.25
C ARG A 75 -13.11 -1.68 -8.93
N ALA A 76 -12.77 -1.42 -7.68
CA ALA A 76 -11.37 -1.31 -7.23
C ALA A 76 -10.56 -2.58 -7.56
N ALA A 77 -11.15 -3.76 -7.32
CA ALA A 77 -10.54 -5.04 -7.66
C ALA A 77 -10.33 -5.19 -9.18
N GLN A 78 -11.36 -4.92 -9.98
CA GLN A 78 -11.27 -4.95 -11.45
C GLN A 78 -10.19 -4.00 -11.99
N ASN A 79 -10.06 -2.82 -11.41
CA ASN A 79 -9.05 -1.84 -11.80
C ASN A 79 -7.64 -2.33 -11.45
N LEU A 80 -7.46 -2.96 -10.29
CA LEU A 80 -6.17 -3.55 -9.91
C LEU A 80 -5.78 -4.70 -10.85
N ASP A 81 -6.71 -5.60 -11.15
CA ASP A 81 -6.50 -6.69 -12.11
C ASP A 81 -6.12 -6.15 -13.49
N ALA A 82 -6.82 -5.12 -13.97
CA ALA A 82 -6.50 -4.47 -15.25
C ALA A 82 -5.11 -3.83 -15.27
N MET A 83 -4.64 -3.28 -14.14
CA MET A 83 -3.28 -2.75 -14.02
C MET A 83 -2.22 -3.86 -14.07
N ILE A 84 -2.51 -5.02 -13.51
CA ILE A 84 -1.63 -6.19 -13.55
C ILE A 84 -1.60 -6.77 -14.96
N ASP A 85 -2.75 -7.04 -15.54
CA ASP A 85 -2.89 -7.61 -16.89
C ASP A 85 -2.29 -6.69 -17.96
N GLY A 86 -2.45 -5.39 -17.77
CA GLY A 86 -1.86 -4.35 -18.63
C GLY A 86 -0.37 -4.08 -18.39
N GLY A 87 0.28 -4.80 -17.48
CA GLY A 87 1.71 -4.68 -17.18
C GLY A 87 2.12 -3.37 -16.51
N ALA A 88 1.18 -2.58 -15.99
CA ALA A 88 1.49 -1.39 -15.20
C ALA A 88 2.04 -1.77 -13.82
N MET A 89 1.55 -2.89 -13.29
CA MET A 89 2.04 -3.50 -12.05
C MET A 89 2.43 -4.95 -12.30
N ILE A 90 3.47 -5.40 -11.63
CA ILE A 90 3.98 -6.77 -11.72
C ILE A 90 4.21 -7.35 -10.33
N CYS A 91 3.98 -8.65 -10.18
CA CYS A 91 4.34 -9.38 -8.98
C CYS A 91 5.86 -9.51 -8.87
N ALA A 92 6.38 -9.36 -7.67
CA ALA A 92 7.76 -9.75 -7.40
C ALA A 92 7.94 -11.26 -7.65
N PRO A 93 9.07 -11.71 -8.21
CA PRO A 93 9.27 -13.11 -8.58
C PRO A 93 9.35 -14.06 -7.37
N LYS A 94 9.55 -13.52 -6.19
CA LYS A 94 9.62 -14.23 -4.90
C LYS A 94 9.38 -13.27 -3.75
N PRO A 95 8.97 -13.75 -2.57
CA PRO A 95 8.89 -12.94 -1.36
C PRO A 95 10.24 -12.27 -1.07
N ALA A 96 10.21 -10.97 -0.76
CA ALA A 96 11.40 -10.17 -0.48
C ALA A 96 11.09 -9.06 0.53
N TYR A 97 12.15 -8.46 1.06
CA TYR A 97 12.09 -7.15 1.68
C TYR A 97 12.35 -6.08 0.63
N PHE A 98 11.79 -4.89 0.83
CA PHE A 98 11.99 -3.77 -0.09
C PHE A 98 12.52 -2.56 0.67
N VAL A 99 13.40 -1.82 0.03
CA VAL A 99 13.83 -0.52 0.54
C VAL A 99 12.81 0.52 0.10
N TYR A 100 12.24 1.23 1.07
CA TYR A 100 11.29 2.30 0.84
C TYR A 100 11.95 3.64 1.17
N ARG A 101 12.20 4.45 0.15
CA ARG A 101 12.91 5.73 0.28
C ARG A 101 11.99 6.88 -0.10
N MET A 102 11.84 7.82 0.82
CA MET A 102 11.09 9.06 0.61
C MET A 102 12.04 10.25 0.68
N GLN A 103 11.80 11.25 -0.15
CA GLN A 103 12.54 12.49 -0.12
C GLN A 103 11.58 13.68 -0.15
N ILE A 104 11.78 14.62 0.78
CA ILE A 104 11.07 15.90 0.82
C ILE A 104 12.12 16.98 0.99
N SER A 105 12.30 17.81 0.00
CA SER A 105 13.41 18.77 -0.06
C SER A 105 14.76 18.07 0.16
N ASP A 106 15.51 18.48 1.19
CA ASP A 106 16.81 17.90 1.53
C ASP A 106 16.71 16.72 2.52
N HIS A 107 15.51 16.45 3.03
CA HIS A 107 15.31 15.34 3.96
C HIS A 107 15.02 14.03 3.22
N ILE A 108 15.84 13.04 3.48
CA ILE A 108 15.67 11.66 2.95
C ILE A 108 15.42 10.72 4.11
N GLN A 109 14.30 10.00 4.03
CA GLN A 109 13.97 8.92 4.94
C GLN A 109 14.02 7.60 4.20
N THR A 110 14.77 6.65 4.73
CA THR A 110 14.89 5.30 4.18
C THR A 110 14.39 4.31 5.21
N GLY A 111 13.50 3.42 4.79
CA GLY A 111 12.92 2.38 5.63
C GLY A 111 12.98 1.02 4.97
N LEU A 112 12.75 -0.03 5.75
CA LEU A 112 12.59 -1.41 5.30
C LEU A 112 11.11 -1.74 5.25
N ALA A 113 10.60 -2.14 4.09
CA ALA A 113 9.25 -2.67 3.94
C ALA A 113 9.27 -4.20 4.07
N GLY A 114 8.38 -4.71 4.90
CA GLY A 114 8.21 -6.14 5.17
C GLY A 114 6.80 -6.44 5.67
N GLY A 115 6.43 -7.70 5.71
CA GLY A 115 5.19 -8.16 6.34
C GLY A 115 5.32 -8.17 7.86
N ALA A 116 4.55 -7.35 8.56
CA ALA A 116 4.56 -7.32 10.03
C ALA A 116 3.82 -8.54 10.62
N SER A 117 4.34 -9.07 11.71
CA SER A 117 3.74 -10.20 12.43
C SER A 117 2.49 -9.77 13.20
N ILE A 118 1.32 -10.32 12.84
CA ILE A 118 0.07 -10.10 13.59
C ILE A 118 0.21 -10.65 15.01
N ALA A 119 0.82 -11.80 15.19
CA ALA A 119 1.03 -12.39 16.53
C ALA A 119 1.92 -11.49 17.40
N ALA A 120 2.95 -10.85 16.83
CA ALA A 120 3.78 -9.89 17.55
C ALA A 120 3.00 -8.60 17.93
N TYR A 121 2.07 -8.20 17.07
CA TYR A 121 1.17 -7.09 17.35
C TYR A 121 0.19 -7.42 18.49
N GLU A 122 -0.44 -8.59 18.45
CA GLU A 122 -1.34 -9.08 19.50
C GLU A 122 -0.63 -9.26 20.86
N ALA A 123 0.62 -9.74 20.82
CA ALA A 123 1.47 -9.88 22.01
C ALA A 123 2.03 -8.53 22.53
N GLY A 124 1.77 -7.41 21.85
CA GLY A 124 2.23 -6.07 22.24
C GLY A 124 3.71 -5.80 21.98
N ALA A 125 4.41 -6.64 21.22
CA ALA A 125 5.78 -6.37 20.76
C ALA A 125 5.80 -5.26 19.70
N ILE A 126 4.79 -5.24 18.81
CA ILE A 126 4.48 -4.11 17.93
C ILE A 126 3.38 -3.30 18.61
N LYS A 127 3.69 -2.06 18.96
CA LYS A 127 2.80 -1.21 19.76
C LYS A 127 1.91 -0.34 18.88
N ARG A 128 0.65 -0.18 19.31
CA ARG A 128 -0.24 0.82 18.71
C ARG A 128 0.27 2.21 18.99
N HIS A 129 0.20 3.05 17.97
CA HIS A 129 0.45 4.48 18.12
C HIS A 129 -0.84 5.23 18.47
N GLU A 130 -1.95 4.90 17.79
CA GLU A 130 -3.25 5.56 17.94
C GLU A 130 -4.40 4.56 17.82
N LEU A 131 -5.60 5.01 18.18
CA LEU A 131 -6.83 4.26 17.96
C LEU A 131 -7.42 4.64 16.60
N THR A 132 -7.72 3.66 15.79
CA THR A 132 -8.42 3.84 14.52
C THR A 132 -9.91 4.11 14.74
N ARG A 133 -10.53 4.82 13.82
CA ARG A 133 -11.99 4.99 13.78
C ARG A 133 -12.61 3.71 13.20
N PRO A 134 -13.65 3.12 13.84
CA PRO A 134 -14.27 1.87 13.38
C PRO A 134 -14.76 1.93 11.94
N ASP A 135 -15.39 3.05 11.53
CA ASP A 135 -15.88 3.25 10.17
C ASP A 135 -14.76 3.20 9.10
N LYS A 136 -13.57 3.68 9.45
CA LYS A 136 -12.40 3.63 8.55
C LYS A 136 -11.72 2.26 8.56
N GLU A 137 -11.74 1.58 9.69
CA GLU A 137 -11.24 0.22 9.81
C GLU A 137 -12.09 -0.73 8.97
N ASP A 138 -13.41 -0.68 9.10
CA ASP A 138 -14.37 -1.48 8.31
C ASP A 138 -14.19 -1.25 6.80
N ASP A 139 -14.02 0.01 6.38
CA ASP A 139 -13.77 0.35 4.99
C ASP A 139 -12.47 -0.30 4.48
N ARG A 140 -11.39 -0.20 5.25
CA ARG A 140 -10.11 -0.80 4.84
C ARG A 140 -10.13 -2.32 4.81
N VAL A 141 -10.86 -2.95 5.74
CA VAL A 141 -11.07 -4.41 5.74
C VAL A 141 -11.80 -4.85 4.46
N LYS A 142 -12.93 -4.21 4.13
CA LYS A 142 -13.70 -4.52 2.91
C LYS A 142 -12.85 -4.31 1.64
N HIS A 143 -12.10 -3.23 1.58
CA HIS A 143 -11.22 -2.95 0.46
C HIS A 143 -10.13 -4.02 0.31
N LEU A 144 -9.46 -4.39 1.42
CA LEU A 144 -8.45 -5.43 1.43
C LEU A 144 -9.02 -6.80 1.03
N GLU A 145 -10.20 -7.15 1.53
CA GLU A 145 -10.88 -8.40 1.17
C GLU A 145 -11.24 -8.45 -0.31
N ALA A 146 -11.77 -7.34 -0.86
CA ALA A 146 -12.13 -7.28 -2.27
C ALA A 146 -10.92 -7.37 -3.21
N LEU A 147 -9.82 -6.70 -2.88
CA LEU A 147 -8.60 -6.69 -3.69
C LEU A 147 -7.69 -7.90 -3.44
N ASN A 148 -7.87 -8.61 -2.32
CA ASN A 148 -6.91 -9.60 -1.81
C ASN A 148 -5.47 -9.04 -1.75
N ALA A 149 -5.33 -7.74 -1.53
CA ALA A 149 -4.05 -7.03 -1.50
C ALA A 149 -4.07 -5.88 -0.49
N GLN A 150 -2.98 -5.70 0.24
CA GLN A 150 -2.77 -4.55 1.12
C GLN A 150 -2.21 -3.38 0.29
N THR A 151 -2.97 -2.31 0.18
CA THR A 151 -2.66 -1.15 -0.67
C THR A 151 -2.08 0.04 0.10
N GLY A 152 -2.16 0.04 1.43
CA GLY A 152 -1.67 1.10 2.29
C GLY A 152 -0.60 0.58 3.26
N PRO A 153 0.69 0.85 3.06
CA PRO A 153 1.72 0.48 4.02
C PRO A 153 1.55 1.25 5.32
N VAL A 154 1.83 0.58 6.46
CA VAL A 154 1.82 1.16 7.79
C VAL A 154 3.24 1.54 8.17
N LEU A 155 3.44 2.74 8.70
CA LEU A 155 4.74 3.17 9.22
C LEU A 155 4.94 2.63 10.64
N LEU A 156 6.00 1.86 10.85
CA LEU A 156 6.45 1.41 12.15
C LEU A 156 7.78 2.09 12.51
N ALA A 157 7.81 2.75 13.67
CA ALA A 157 9.05 3.27 14.23
C ALA A 157 9.71 2.20 15.09
N HIS A 158 11.02 2.08 15.01
CA HIS A 158 11.83 1.18 15.81
C HIS A 158 12.98 1.92 16.49
N ARG A 159 13.56 1.31 17.52
CA ARG A 159 14.79 1.83 18.12
C ARG A 159 15.92 1.79 17.11
N PRO A 160 16.89 2.73 17.17
CA PRO A 160 18.03 2.71 16.29
C PRO A 160 18.75 1.35 16.31
N ASP A 161 19.06 0.82 15.13
CA ASP A 161 19.80 -0.39 14.92
C ASP A 161 20.91 -0.14 13.90
N SER A 162 22.16 -0.26 14.31
CA SER A 162 23.32 0.06 13.47
C SER A 162 23.52 -0.95 12.34
N GLY A 163 23.12 -2.21 12.55
CA GLY A 163 23.22 -3.27 11.54
C GLY A 163 22.23 -3.00 10.39
N LEU A 164 20.98 -2.69 10.73
CA LEU A 164 19.96 -2.31 9.75
C LEU A 164 20.34 -1.03 9.00
N ALA A 165 20.80 0.00 9.72
CA ALA A 165 21.21 1.26 9.11
C ALA A 165 22.32 1.04 8.08
N LYS A 166 23.36 0.26 8.43
CA LYS A 166 24.45 -0.08 7.52
C LYS A 166 23.99 -0.87 6.31
N ALA A 167 23.14 -1.88 6.50
CA ALA A 167 22.58 -2.66 5.40
C ALA A 167 21.75 -1.81 4.42
N LEU A 168 20.93 -0.90 4.93
CA LEU A 168 20.16 0.04 4.10
C LEU A 168 21.07 1.00 3.34
N GLU A 169 22.13 1.49 3.95
CA GLU A 169 23.11 2.36 3.30
C GLU A 169 23.83 1.64 2.16
N GLU A 170 24.30 0.40 2.38
CA GLU A 170 24.98 -0.41 1.36
C GLU A 170 24.09 -0.71 0.14
N ILE A 171 22.77 -0.87 0.33
CA ILE A 171 21.83 -1.14 -0.76
C ILE A 171 21.48 0.13 -1.53
N THR A 172 21.58 1.31 -0.93
CA THR A 172 21.12 2.58 -1.52
C THR A 172 22.24 3.42 -2.14
N GLN A 173 23.49 3.00 -2.03
CA GLN A 173 24.64 3.56 -2.74
C GLN A 173 24.68 3.08 -4.19
#